data_8476cb65964e415f1f04f321038290d8
#
_entry.id   8476cb65964e415f1f04f321038290d8
#
_cell.length_a   1.000
_cell.length_b   1.000
_cell.length_c   1.000
_cell.angle_alpha   90.00
_cell.angle_beta   90.00
_cell.angle_gamma   90.00
#
_symmetry.space_group_name_H-M   'P 1'
#
loop_
_entity.id
_entity.type
_entity.pdbx_description
1 polymer ?
#
loop_
_entity_poly.entity_id
_entity_poly.type
_entity_poly.pdbx_seq_one_letter_code
_entity_poly.pdbx_strand_id
1 'polypeptide(L)'
;MIHENTETKIIDVAKQMFSEKGFNETSMSDIAARMGMNRPGLHYYFRTKQLLYTNVFGRIVASFLPQICEIVVDSDIPLDTRVGRIVDVYYDSIFKDNPYLPTFLAKEINRDATLLVDGMRRLGINHDLFGIATALLSEMDAGTIRRVPLRYVFLTFYGMLTMPFLARGLLSELFLSEDENFEMMLKEWKGYIVSQMHHLLCVDRTAEQTD
;
A
#
# COMPACT_ATOMS: atom_id res chain seq x y z
N MET A 1 7.82 28.42 3.43
CA MET A 1 8.67 27.69 4.42
C MET A 1 7.99 27.47 5.78
N ILE A 2 7.50 28.47 6.51
CA ILE A 2 6.88 28.23 7.86
C ILE A 2 5.52 27.49 7.75
N HIS A 3 4.69 27.81 6.77
CA HIS A 3 3.38 27.16 6.56
C HIS A 3 3.51 25.70 6.14
N GLU A 4 4.43 25.38 5.24
CA GLU A 4 4.69 24.03 4.74
C GLU A 4 5.19 23.08 5.85
N ASN A 5 6.02 23.58 6.76
CA ASN A 5 6.48 22.83 7.93
C ASN A 5 5.33 22.55 8.93
N THR A 6 4.40 23.48 9.13
CA THR A 6 3.27 23.29 10.04
C THR A 6 2.25 22.29 9.50
N GLU A 7 1.92 22.35 8.20
CA GLU A 7 1.03 21.40 7.53
C GLU A 7 1.58 19.98 7.61
N THR A 8 2.87 19.81 7.34
CA THR A 8 3.57 18.53 7.48
C THR A 8 3.45 17.98 8.88
N LYS A 9 3.73 18.78 9.90
CA LYS A 9 3.60 18.36 11.30
C LYS A 9 2.17 17.96 11.68
N ILE A 10 1.17 18.69 11.18
CA ILE A 10 -0.25 18.34 11.39
C ILE A 10 -0.54 16.96 10.80
N ILE A 11 -0.08 16.69 9.57
CA ILE A 11 -0.28 15.40 8.90
C ILE A 11 0.41 14.27 9.70
N ASP A 12 1.62 14.47 10.17
CA ASP A 12 2.38 13.46 10.93
C ASP A 12 1.70 13.13 12.27
N VAL A 13 1.24 14.14 13.02
CA VAL A 13 0.46 13.94 14.25
C VAL A 13 -0.88 13.28 13.98
N ALA A 14 -1.58 13.70 12.92
CA ALA A 14 -2.85 13.10 12.52
C ALA A 14 -2.67 11.65 12.09
N LYS A 15 -1.61 11.32 11.32
CA LYS A 15 -1.23 9.97 10.95
C LYS A 15 -1.09 9.07 12.18
N GLN A 16 -0.34 9.53 13.18
CA GLN A 16 -0.16 8.78 14.42
C GLN A 16 -1.49 8.55 15.14
N MET A 17 -2.31 9.59 15.31
CA MET A 17 -3.58 9.50 16.04
C MET A 17 -4.61 8.62 15.31
N PHE A 18 -4.71 8.73 13.98
CA PHE A 18 -5.57 7.85 13.19
C PHE A 18 -5.11 6.39 13.23
N SER A 19 -3.81 6.16 13.29
CA SER A 19 -3.25 4.81 13.43
C SER A 19 -3.56 4.19 14.80
N GLU A 20 -3.41 4.98 15.88
CA GLU A 20 -3.64 4.53 17.25
C GLU A 20 -5.14 4.28 17.53
N LYS A 21 -6.00 5.24 17.20
CA LYS A 21 -7.42 5.25 17.61
C LYS A 21 -8.40 4.97 16.47
N GLY A 22 -7.95 5.07 15.22
CA GLY A 22 -8.81 5.02 14.05
C GLY A 22 -9.44 6.37 13.71
N PHE A 23 -10.07 6.42 12.51
CA PHE A 23 -10.71 7.66 12.03
C PHE A 23 -11.85 8.12 12.95
N ASN A 24 -12.76 7.23 13.35
CA ASN A 24 -13.98 7.63 14.06
C ASN A 24 -13.69 8.23 15.44
N GLU A 25 -12.75 7.65 16.18
CA GLU A 25 -12.44 8.04 17.56
C GLU A 25 -11.46 9.22 17.66
N THR A 26 -10.85 9.64 16.55
CA THR A 26 -9.96 10.81 16.51
C THR A 26 -10.76 12.04 16.14
N SER A 27 -10.74 13.10 16.96
CA SER A 27 -11.37 14.38 16.65
C SER A 27 -10.36 15.43 16.18
N MET A 28 -10.83 16.46 15.44
CA MET A 28 -10.02 17.62 15.07
C MET A 28 -9.52 18.39 16.31
N SER A 29 -10.29 18.37 17.40
CA SER A 29 -9.90 19.02 18.66
C SER A 29 -8.75 18.27 19.33
N ASP A 30 -8.75 16.96 19.30
CA ASP A 30 -7.66 16.13 19.87
C ASP A 30 -6.34 16.33 19.10
N ILE A 31 -6.45 16.40 17.75
CA ILE A 31 -5.29 16.66 16.89
C ILE A 31 -4.73 18.05 17.18
N ALA A 32 -5.59 19.08 17.27
CA ALA A 32 -5.18 20.43 17.59
C ALA A 32 -4.51 20.52 18.97
N ALA A 33 -5.08 19.87 19.99
CA ALA A 33 -4.52 19.80 21.33
C ALA A 33 -3.13 19.13 21.33
N ARG A 34 -2.96 18.03 20.61
CA ARG A 34 -1.66 17.31 20.51
C ARG A 34 -0.61 18.14 19.78
N MET A 35 -1.02 19.03 18.88
CA MET A 35 -0.16 19.99 18.18
C MET A 35 0.17 21.25 19.01
N GLY A 36 -0.45 21.42 20.18
CA GLY A 36 -0.32 22.64 20.97
C GLY A 36 -0.98 23.87 20.32
N MET A 37 -1.98 23.65 19.45
CA MET A 37 -2.73 24.71 18.75
C MET A 37 -4.23 24.66 19.08
N ASN A 38 -4.95 25.74 18.80
CA ASN A 38 -6.39 25.75 18.95
C ASN A 38 -7.08 25.16 17.70
N ARG A 39 -8.33 24.71 17.86
CA ARG A 39 -9.12 24.14 16.78
C ARG A 39 -9.28 25.06 15.55
N PRO A 40 -9.54 26.38 15.69
CA PRO A 40 -9.54 27.31 14.55
C PRO A 40 -8.23 27.34 13.78
N GLY A 41 -7.09 27.27 14.46
CA GLY A 41 -5.78 27.18 13.82
C GLY A 41 -5.62 25.92 12.97
N LEU A 42 -6.09 24.76 13.47
CA LEU A 42 -6.09 23.54 12.68
C LEU A 42 -7.04 23.64 11.48
N HIS A 43 -8.24 24.23 11.65
CA HIS A 43 -9.22 24.45 10.58
C HIS A 43 -8.71 25.39 9.47
N TYR A 44 -7.76 26.24 9.75
CA TYR A 44 -7.11 27.06 8.73
C TYR A 44 -6.35 26.19 7.71
N TYR A 45 -5.65 25.13 8.18
CA TYR A 45 -4.92 24.20 7.32
C TYR A 45 -5.84 23.13 6.72
N PHE A 46 -6.68 22.55 7.56
CA PHE A 46 -7.57 21.44 7.17
C PHE A 46 -9.00 21.72 7.65
N ARG A 47 -9.84 22.11 6.72
CA ARG A 47 -11.24 22.49 7.01
C ARG A 47 -12.10 21.35 7.54
N THR A 48 -11.77 20.11 7.20
CA THR A 48 -12.52 18.91 7.64
C THR A 48 -11.58 17.78 8.03
N LYS A 49 -12.06 16.92 8.92
CA LYS A 49 -11.34 15.70 9.29
C LYS A 49 -11.12 14.78 8.09
N GLN A 50 -12.08 14.70 7.17
CA GLN A 50 -11.95 13.98 5.92
C GLN A 50 -10.79 14.47 5.07
N LEU A 51 -10.69 15.79 4.88
CA LEU A 51 -9.61 16.37 4.09
C LEU A 51 -8.24 16.06 4.70
N LEU A 52 -8.10 16.23 6.03
CA LEU A 52 -6.87 15.89 6.73
C LEU A 52 -6.53 14.40 6.57
N TYR A 53 -7.53 13.55 6.75
CA TYR A 53 -7.38 12.11 6.61
C TYR A 53 -6.94 11.69 5.19
N THR A 54 -7.55 12.26 4.15
CA THR A 54 -7.15 12.03 2.75
C THR A 54 -5.70 12.44 2.51
N ASN A 55 -5.25 13.55 3.10
CA ASN A 55 -3.85 13.98 2.98
C ASN A 55 -2.89 13.04 3.72
N VAL A 56 -3.26 12.55 4.91
CA VAL A 56 -2.50 11.52 5.64
C VAL A 56 -2.35 10.27 4.78
N PHE A 57 -3.46 9.76 4.23
CA PHE A 57 -3.45 8.59 3.35
C PHE A 57 -2.56 8.81 2.12
N GLY A 58 -2.74 9.92 1.42
CA GLY A 58 -1.97 10.22 0.23
C GLY A 58 -0.48 10.31 0.50
N ARG A 59 -0.09 10.86 1.65
CA ARG A 59 1.31 10.94 2.04
C ARG A 59 1.92 9.57 2.33
N ILE A 60 1.14 8.68 2.95
CA ILE A 60 1.56 7.29 3.17
C ILE A 60 1.79 6.59 1.82
N VAL A 61 0.81 6.67 0.90
CA VAL A 61 0.93 6.02 -0.42
C VAL A 61 2.07 6.62 -1.24
N ALA A 62 2.21 7.95 -1.24
CA ALA A 62 3.29 8.64 -1.94
C ALA A 62 4.70 8.31 -1.41
N SER A 63 4.83 7.74 -0.22
CA SER A 63 6.14 7.35 0.33
C SER A 63 6.72 6.08 -0.29
N PHE A 64 5.90 5.21 -0.89
CA PHE A 64 6.35 3.93 -1.44
C PHE A 64 5.88 3.67 -2.89
N LEU A 65 4.74 4.22 -3.31
CA LEU A 65 4.17 3.92 -4.63
C LEU A 65 5.06 4.31 -5.82
N PRO A 66 5.78 5.46 -5.82
CA PRO A 66 6.70 5.79 -6.90
C PRO A 66 7.79 4.73 -7.09
N GLN A 67 8.37 4.21 -6.01
CA GLN A 67 9.37 3.13 -6.09
C GLN A 67 8.78 1.85 -6.67
N ILE A 68 7.54 1.52 -6.32
CA ILE A 68 6.83 0.37 -6.91
C ILE A 68 6.63 0.61 -8.42
N CYS A 69 6.23 1.81 -8.82
CA CYS A 69 6.06 2.17 -10.21
C CYS A 69 7.37 2.01 -10.99
N GLU A 70 8.48 2.56 -10.49
CA GLU A 70 9.80 2.42 -11.09
C GLU A 70 10.20 0.94 -11.28
N ILE A 71 9.96 0.09 -10.28
CA ILE A 71 10.27 -1.35 -10.37
C ILE A 71 9.39 -2.04 -11.43
N VAL A 72 8.10 -1.69 -11.50
CA VAL A 72 7.16 -2.35 -12.44
C VAL A 72 7.48 -1.97 -13.89
N VAL A 73 7.81 -0.71 -14.15
CA VAL A 73 8.06 -0.22 -15.53
C VAL A 73 9.41 -0.65 -16.09
N ASP A 74 10.33 -1.11 -15.25
CA ASP A 74 11.65 -1.60 -15.67
C ASP A 74 11.53 -3.05 -16.17
N SER A 75 11.24 -3.18 -17.48
CA SER A 75 11.08 -4.48 -18.14
C SER A 75 12.40 -5.26 -18.29
N ASP A 76 13.56 -4.64 -18.08
CA ASP A 76 14.87 -5.32 -18.13
C ASP A 76 15.08 -6.19 -16.88
N ILE A 77 14.37 -5.93 -15.81
CA ILE A 77 14.40 -6.74 -14.58
C ILE A 77 13.44 -7.93 -14.73
N PRO A 78 13.90 -9.18 -14.48
CA PRO A 78 13.03 -10.35 -14.51
C PRO A 78 11.81 -10.19 -13.57
N LEU A 79 10.65 -10.68 -14.01
CA LEU A 79 9.38 -10.57 -13.28
C LEU A 79 9.49 -10.96 -11.80
N ASP A 80 10.10 -12.11 -11.51
CA ASP A 80 10.25 -12.62 -10.14
C ASP A 80 11.07 -11.66 -9.26
N THR A 81 12.11 -11.08 -9.84
CA THR A 81 12.94 -10.08 -9.15
C THR A 81 12.14 -8.80 -8.90
N ARG A 82 11.33 -8.33 -9.87
CA ARG A 82 10.44 -7.17 -9.69
C ARG A 82 9.43 -7.43 -8.58
N VAL A 83 8.75 -8.57 -8.62
CA VAL A 83 7.79 -8.98 -7.57
C VAL A 83 8.47 -8.99 -6.20
N GLY A 84 9.64 -9.63 -6.08
CA GLY A 84 10.37 -9.68 -4.82
C GLY A 84 10.77 -8.31 -4.28
N ARG A 85 11.22 -7.39 -5.15
CA ARG A 85 11.57 -6.00 -4.77
C ARG A 85 10.34 -5.20 -4.33
N ILE A 86 9.20 -5.38 -4.99
CA ILE A 86 7.94 -4.71 -4.58
C ILE A 86 7.51 -5.18 -3.18
N VAL A 87 7.63 -6.48 -2.89
CA VAL A 87 7.36 -7.01 -1.55
C VAL A 87 8.27 -6.36 -0.51
N ASP A 88 9.57 -6.22 -0.80
CA ASP A 88 10.53 -5.57 0.10
C ASP A 88 10.15 -4.10 0.35
N VAL A 89 9.86 -3.33 -0.69
CA VAL A 89 9.44 -1.92 -0.57
C VAL A 89 8.18 -1.79 0.30
N TYR A 90 7.20 -2.67 0.08
CA TYR A 90 5.96 -2.65 0.85
C TYR A 90 6.20 -3.02 2.32
N TYR A 91 6.95 -4.08 2.60
CA TYR A 91 7.24 -4.53 3.97
C TYR A 91 8.12 -3.52 4.71
N ASP A 92 9.13 -2.96 4.05
CA ASP A 92 9.97 -1.90 4.62
C ASP A 92 9.14 -0.67 5.02
N SER A 93 8.22 -0.24 4.14
CA SER A 93 7.31 0.87 4.43
C SER A 93 6.42 0.59 5.64
N ILE A 94 5.94 -0.67 5.82
CA ILE A 94 5.14 -1.05 6.98
C ILE A 94 5.98 -1.06 8.25
N PHE A 95 7.11 -1.76 8.25
CA PHE A 95 7.90 -1.95 9.46
C PHE A 95 8.58 -0.69 9.94
N LYS A 96 9.08 0.16 9.02
CA LYS A 96 9.83 1.36 9.37
C LYS A 96 8.93 2.55 9.67
N ASP A 97 7.94 2.78 8.80
CA ASP A 97 7.24 4.07 8.79
C ASP A 97 5.75 3.98 9.11
N ASN A 98 5.10 2.85 8.80
CA ASN A 98 3.64 2.75 8.81
C ASN A 98 3.12 1.38 9.29
N PRO A 99 3.38 0.95 10.55
CA PRO A 99 3.03 -0.40 11.02
C PRO A 99 1.52 -0.70 10.97
N TYR A 100 0.68 0.34 10.91
CA TYR A 100 -0.77 0.21 10.84
C TYR A 100 -1.34 0.32 9.41
N LEU A 101 -0.47 0.49 8.40
CA LEU A 101 -0.89 0.69 7.01
C LEU A 101 -1.87 -0.38 6.49
N PRO A 102 -1.64 -1.69 6.69
CA PRO A 102 -2.55 -2.72 6.18
C PRO A 102 -3.95 -2.62 6.77
N THR A 103 -4.03 -2.45 8.09
CA THR A 103 -5.30 -2.31 8.82
C THR A 103 -6.00 -1.00 8.47
N PHE A 104 -5.25 0.06 8.31
CA PHE A 104 -5.73 1.36 7.90
C PHE A 104 -6.36 1.29 6.50
N LEU A 105 -5.65 0.73 5.51
CA LEU A 105 -6.16 0.59 4.15
C LEU A 105 -7.42 -0.29 4.09
N ALA A 106 -7.42 -1.41 4.79
CA ALA A 106 -8.58 -2.30 4.82
C ALA A 106 -9.82 -1.60 5.41
N LYS A 107 -9.66 -0.83 6.48
CA LYS A 107 -10.76 -0.05 7.07
C LYS A 107 -11.30 1.01 6.12
N GLU A 108 -10.42 1.69 5.39
CA GLU A 108 -10.82 2.78 4.50
C GLU A 108 -11.47 2.30 3.20
N ILE A 109 -10.96 1.24 2.60
CA ILE A 109 -11.60 0.61 1.43
C ILE A 109 -13.05 0.22 1.78
N ASN A 110 -13.28 -0.30 2.98
CA ASN A 110 -14.61 -0.68 3.43
C ASN A 110 -15.49 0.50 3.86
N ARG A 111 -14.89 1.63 4.28
CA ARG A 111 -15.63 2.79 4.77
C ARG A 111 -16.21 3.64 3.64
N ASP A 112 -15.38 4.05 2.72
CA ASP A 112 -15.76 4.93 1.60
C ASP A 112 -14.72 4.88 0.47
N ALA A 113 -14.90 3.93 -0.43
CA ALA A 113 -14.02 3.77 -1.59
C ALA A 113 -14.01 5.01 -2.52
N THR A 114 -15.12 5.73 -2.61
CA THR A 114 -15.22 6.92 -3.47
C THR A 114 -14.34 8.04 -2.94
N LEU A 115 -14.40 8.30 -1.64
CA LEU A 115 -13.55 9.31 -0.98
C LEU A 115 -12.06 8.97 -1.13
N LEU A 116 -11.72 7.68 -1.03
CA LEU A 116 -10.37 7.19 -1.22
C LEU A 116 -9.86 7.47 -2.64
N VAL A 117 -10.63 7.08 -3.66
CA VAL A 117 -10.29 7.29 -5.08
C VAL A 117 -10.18 8.78 -5.41
N ASP A 118 -11.11 9.61 -4.93
CA ASP A 118 -11.06 11.06 -5.14
C ASP A 118 -9.85 11.71 -4.45
N GLY A 119 -9.48 11.21 -3.28
CA GLY A 119 -8.25 11.60 -2.59
C GLY A 119 -7.00 11.28 -3.40
N MET A 120 -6.92 10.06 -3.93
CA MET A 120 -5.81 9.62 -4.77
C MET A 120 -5.66 10.49 -6.03
N ARG A 121 -6.78 10.85 -6.68
CA ARG A 121 -6.77 11.77 -7.82
C ARG A 121 -6.22 13.14 -7.47
N ARG A 122 -6.72 13.74 -6.37
CA ARG A 122 -6.28 15.08 -5.92
C ARG A 122 -4.80 15.16 -5.61
N LEU A 123 -4.23 14.06 -5.14
CA LEU A 123 -2.82 13.97 -4.74
C LEU A 123 -1.90 13.50 -5.89
N GLY A 124 -2.46 13.27 -7.09
CA GLY A 124 -1.69 12.85 -8.26
C GLY A 124 -1.23 11.38 -8.25
N ILE A 125 -1.63 10.59 -7.25
CA ILE A 125 -1.25 9.18 -7.07
C ILE A 125 -1.72 8.30 -8.24
N ASN A 126 -2.80 8.67 -8.90
CA ASN A 126 -3.30 7.97 -10.08
C ASN A 126 -2.32 7.94 -11.24
N HIS A 127 -1.34 8.86 -11.31
CA HIS A 127 -0.29 8.81 -12.34
C HIS A 127 0.56 7.55 -12.20
N ASP A 128 1.03 7.23 -11.00
CA ASP A 128 1.84 6.03 -10.75
C ASP A 128 1.02 4.75 -10.97
N LEU A 129 -0.23 4.72 -10.51
CA LEU A 129 -1.14 3.60 -10.75
C LEU A 129 -1.43 3.38 -12.25
N PHE A 130 -1.58 4.48 -12.99
CA PHE A 130 -1.74 4.41 -14.45
C PHE A 130 -0.46 3.91 -15.13
N GLY A 131 0.71 4.37 -14.69
CA GLY A 131 2.01 3.88 -15.16
C GLY A 131 2.17 2.37 -14.98
N ILE A 132 1.88 1.88 -13.77
CA ILE A 132 1.88 0.44 -13.46
C ILE A 132 0.93 -0.34 -14.39
N ALA A 133 -0.31 0.14 -14.53
CA ALA A 133 -1.30 -0.53 -15.38
C ALA A 133 -0.86 -0.57 -16.85
N THR A 134 -0.33 0.54 -17.37
CA THR A 134 0.14 0.64 -18.75
C THR A 134 1.34 -0.27 -19.01
N ALA A 135 2.31 -0.33 -18.09
CA ALA A 135 3.46 -1.21 -18.22
C ALA A 135 3.04 -2.68 -18.29
N LEU A 136 2.18 -3.13 -17.38
CA LEU A 136 1.69 -4.51 -17.37
C LEU A 136 0.90 -4.85 -18.65
N LEU A 137 0.03 -3.95 -19.12
CA LEU A 137 -0.71 -4.16 -20.36
C LEU A 137 0.22 -4.24 -21.56
N SER A 138 1.26 -3.39 -21.63
CA SER A 138 2.26 -3.43 -22.70
C SER A 138 3.01 -4.76 -22.74
N GLU A 139 3.43 -5.29 -21.59
CA GLU A 139 4.06 -6.60 -21.50
C GLU A 139 3.12 -7.74 -21.89
N MET A 140 1.84 -7.66 -21.50
CA MET A 140 0.81 -8.60 -21.92
C MET A 140 0.57 -8.57 -23.44
N ASP A 141 0.54 -7.40 -24.04
CA ASP A 141 0.37 -7.20 -25.48
C ASP A 141 1.58 -7.66 -26.28
N ALA A 142 2.79 -7.50 -25.72
CA ALA A 142 4.03 -8.03 -26.28
C ALA A 142 4.20 -9.55 -26.10
N GLY A 143 3.33 -10.20 -25.31
CA GLY A 143 3.41 -11.64 -25.01
C GLY A 143 4.57 -12.02 -24.09
N THR A 144 5.20 -11.07 -23.41
CA THR A 144 6.29 -11.32 -22.44
C THR A 144 5.75 -11.86 -21.12
N ILE A 145 4.51 -11.48 -20.78
CA ILE A 145 3.74 -12.06 -19.67
C ILE A 145 2.37 -12.51 -20.16
N ARG A 146 1.75 -13.43 -19.41
CA ARG A 146 0.43 -13.97 -19.70
C ARG A 146 -0.65 -12.88 -19.60
N ARG A 147 -1.59 -12.88 -20.52
CA ARG A 147 -2.74 -11.96 -20.50
C ARG A 147 -3.72 -12.33 -19.39
N VAL A 148 -3.71 -11.54 -18.32
CA VAL A 148 -4.58 -11.68 -17.15
C VAL A 148 -5.27 -10.34 -16.88
N PRO A 149 -6.59 -10.30 -16.62
CA PRO A 149 -7.25 -9.05 -16.25
C PRO A 149 -6.56 -8.37 -15.05
N LEU A 150 -6.22 -7.08 -15.18
CA LEU A 150 -5.47 -6.33 -14.15
C LEU A 150 -6.09 -6.42 -12.75
N ARG A 151 -7.44 -6.49 -12.67
CA ARG A 151 -8.13 -6.67 -11.38
C ARG A 151 -7.72 -7.96 -10.66
N TYR A 152 -7.46 -9.04 -11.39
CA TYR A 152 -7.01 -10.31 -10.78
C TYR A 152 -5.54 -10.24 -10.39
N VAL A 153 -4.70 -9.60 -11.20
CA VAL A 153 -3.30 -9.34 -10.82
C VAL A 153 -3.25 -8.53 -9.52
N PHE A 154 -4.02 -7.45 -9.46
CA PHE A 154 -4.11 -6.59 -8.27
C PHE A 154 -4.65 -7.36 -7.05
N LEU A 155 -5.79 -8.05 -7.18
CA LEU A 155 -6.42 -8.77 -6.06
C LEU A 155 -5.54 -9.88 -5.52
N THR A 156 -4.88 -10.65 -6.41
CA THR A 156 -3.96 -11.71 -6.01
C THR A 156 -2.76 -11.13 -5.28
N PHE A 157 -2.08 -10.17 -5.89
CA PHE A 157 -0.85 -9.62 -5.34
C PHE A 157 -1.10 -8.85 -4.04
N TYR A 158 -2.02 -7.88 -4.06
CA TYR A 158 -2.35 -7.07 -2.90
C TYR A 158 -2.95 -7.88 -1.75
N GLY A 159 -3.79 -8.88 -2.08
CA GLY A 159 -4.32 -9.81 -1.09
C GLY A 159 -3.22 -10.59 -0.38
N MET A 160 -2.26 -11.15 -1.12
CA MET A 160 -1.12 -11.85 -0.53
C MET A 160 -0.20 -10.93 0.29
N LEU A 161 -0.01 -9.67 -0.15
CA LEU A 161 0.79 -8.69 0.60
C LEU A 161 0.14 -8.31 1.94
N THR A 162 -1.17 -8.15 1.96
CA THR A 162 -1.88 -7.47 3.06
C THR A 162 -2.47 -8.46 4.06
N MET A 163 -2.93 -9.63 3.61
CA MET A 163 -3.64 -10.61 4.45
C MET A 163 -2.86 -11.06 5.68
N PRO A 164 -1.54 -11.33 5.62
CA PRO A 164 -0.78 -11.71 6.79
C PRO A 164 -0.87 -10.69 7.93
N PHE A 165 -0.87 -9.40 7.61
CA PHE A 165 -0.96 -8.34 8.62
C PHE A 165 -2.36 -8.24 9.23
N LEU A 166 -3.40 -8.43 8.42
CA LEU A 166 -4.79 -8.42 8.91
C LEU A 166 -5.09 -9.62 9.80
N ALA A 167 -4.50 -10.77 9.48
CA ALA A 167 -4.69 -12.01 10.21
C ALA A 167 -3.57 -12.27 11.24
N ARG A 168 -2.71 -11.29 11.54
CA ARG A 168 -1.51 -11.48 12.37
C ARG A 168 -1.80 -12.20 13.69
N GLY A 169 -2.82 -11.75 14.43
CA GLY A 169 -3.18 -12.37 15.69
C GLY A 169 -3.57 -13.86 15.55
N LEU A 170 -4.40 -14.15 14.54
CA LEU A 170 -4.81 -15.53 14.24
C LEU A 170 -3.62 -16.40 13.82
N LEU A 171 -2.75 -15.88 12.96
CA LEU A 171 -1.56 -16.60 12.50
C LEU A 171 -0.63 -16.90 13.68
N SER A 172 -0.37 -15.93 14.55
CA SER A 172 0.50 -16.11 15.70
C SER A 172 -0.03 -17.14 16.71
N GLU A 173 -1.35 -17.23 16.90
CA GLU A 173 -1.95 -18.14 17.86
C GLU A 173 -2.11 -19.58 17.32
N LEU A 174 -2.38 -19.74 16.02
CA LEU A 174 -2.77 -21.04 15.47
C LEU A 174 -1.71 -21.71 14.59
N PHE A 175 -0.82 -20.94 13.97
CA PHE A 175 0.03 -21.45 12.89
C PHE A 175 1.53 -21.24 13.10
N LEU A 176 1.95 -20.31 13.97
CA LEU A 176 3.37 -20.14 14.26
C LEU A 176 3.78 -21.09 15.38
N SER A 177 4.95 -21.73 15.22
CA SER A 177 5.59 -22.53 16.26
C SER A 177 6.27 -21.62 17.31
N GLU A 178 6.67 -22.21 18.46
CA GLU A 178 7.35 -21.46 19.53
C GLU A 178 8.66 -20.80 19.07
N ASP A 179 9.32 -21.38 18.09
CA ASP A 179 10.60 -20.91 17.54
C ASP A 179 10.43 -19.94 16.37
N GLU A 180 9.21 -19.71 15.88
CA GLU A 180 8.88 -18.81 14.78
C GLU A 180 8.34 -17.49 15.27
N ASN A 181 8.73 -16.41 14.60
CA ASN A 181 8.09 -15.13 14.76
C ASN A 181 7.48 -14.64 13.44
N PHE A 182 6.59 -13.66 13.55
CA PHE A 182 5.85 -13.13 12.42
C PHE A 182 6.76 -12.58 11.29
N GLU A 183 7.93 -12.03 11.62
CA GLU A 183 8.86 -11.50 10.61
C GLU A 183 9.56 -12.64 9.86
N MET A 184 9.88 -13.74 10.54
CA MET A 184 10.46 -14.94 9.89
C MET A 184 9.45 -15.52 8.91
N MET A 185 8.20 -15.71 9.34
CA MET A 185 7.12 -16.17 8.47
C MET A 185 6.94 -15.26 7.25
N LEU A 186 7.00 -13.93 7.38
CA LEU A 186 6.88 -13.01 6.25
C LEU A 186 8.04 -13.14 5.24
N LYS A 187 9.26 -13.44 5.71
CA LYS A 187 10.40 -13.69 4.80
C LYS A 187 10.18 -14.92 3.93
N GLU A 188 9.65 -16.00 4.51
CA GLU A 188 9.28 -17.20 3.76
C GLU A 188 8.09 -16.95 2.86
N TRP A 189 7.07 -16.25 3.37
CA TRP A 189 5.87 -15.86 2.63
C TRP A 189 6.18 -15.07 1.37
N LYS A 190 7.21 -14.23 1.37
CA LYS A 190 7.71 -13.54 0.18
C LYS A 190 8.03 -14.52 -0.96
N GLY A 191 8.67 -15.64 -0.66
CA GLY A 191 8.97 -16.69 -1.66
C GLY A 191 7.69 -17.26 -2.29
N TYR A 192 6.65 -17.47 -1.47
CA TYR A 192 5.33 -17.90 -1.97
C TYR A 192 4.67 -16.84 -2.84
N ILE A 193 4.73 -15.57 -2.46
CA ILE A 193 4.20 -14.46 -3.28
C ILE A 193 4.87 -14.46 -4.65
N VAL A 194 6.20 -14.52 -4.70
CA VAL A 194 6.96 -14.54 -5.96
C VAL A 194 6.55 -15.73 -6.81
N SER A 195 6.51 -16.93 -6.23
CA SER A 195 6.09 -18.14 -6.94
C SER A 195 4.67 -18.06 -7.49
N GLN A 196 3.71 -17.56 -6.70
CA GLN A 196 2.32 -17.44 -7.15
C GLN A 196 2.16 -16.39 -8.26
N MET A 197 2.86 -15.27 -8.17
CA MET A 197 2.84 -14.27 -9.24
C MET A 197 3.52 -14.76 -10.50
N HIS A 198 4.60 -15.54 -10.38
CA HIS A 198 5.21 -16.25 -11.51
C HIS A 198 4.17 -17.14 -12.21
N HIS A 199 3.51 -18.04 -11.49
CA HIS A 199 2.49 -18.94 -12.07
C HIS A 199 1.32 -18.17 -12.69
N LEU A 200 0.95 -17.03 -12.13
CA LEU A 200 -0.13 -16.20 -12.67
C LEU A 200 0.26 -15.52 -13.98
N LEU A 201 1.50 -15.01 -14.08
CA LEU A 201 1.90 -14.08 -15.13
C LEU A 201 2.91 -14.64 -16.14
N CYS A 202 3.67 -15.68 -15.81
CA CYS A 202 4.63 -16.26 -16.78
C CYS A 202 3.92 -17.06 -17.87
N VAL A 203 4.44 -16.93 -19.08
CA VAL A 203 4.01 -17.71 -20.24
C VAL A 203 4.69 -19.09 -20.18
N ASP A 204 3.93 -20.16 -20.10
CA ASP A 204 4.45 -21.53 -20.19
C ASP A 204 4.91 -21.79 -21.63
N ARG A 205 6.21 -21.71 -21.88
CA ARG A 205 6.81 -22.02 -23.21
C ARG A 205 6.79 -23.51 -23.56
N THR A 206 6.26 -24.35 -22.68
CA THR A 206 6.24 -25.83 -22.89
C THR A 206 5.04 -26.33 -23.67
N ALA A 207 4.03 -25.49 -23.97
CA ALA A 207 2.81 -25.91 -24.68
C ALA A 207 2.89 -25.79 -26.22
N GLU A 208 3.95 -25.18 -26.80
CA GLU A 208 4.05 -24.97 -28.26
C GLU A 208 4.95 -26.00 -28.98
N GLN A 209 5.39 -27.08 -28.34
CA GLN A 209 6.24 -28.09 -28.98
C GLN A 209 5.54 -29.44 -29.21
N THR A 210 4.22 -29.47 -29.24
CA THR A 210 3.46 -30.69 -29.59
C THR A 210 2.37 -30.38 -30.59
N ASP A 211 2.78 -30.10 -31.84
CA ASP A 211 2.02 -30.33 -33.06
C ASP A 211 2.98 -30.70 -34.20
#